data_96e720d4e34c8fe874dd3d685ab5548f
#
_entry.id   96e720d4e34c8fe874dd3d685ab5548f
#
_cell.length_a   1.000
_cell.length_b   1.000
_cell.length_c   1.000
_cell.angle_alpha   90.00
_cell.angle_beta   90.00
_cell.angle_gamma   90.00
#
_symmetry.space_group_name_H-M   'P 1'
#
loop_
_entity.id
_entity.type
_entity.pdbx_description
1 polymer ?
#
loop_
_entity_poly.entity_id
_entity_poly.type
_entity_poly.pdbx_seq_one_letter_code
_entity_poly.pdbx_strand_id
1 'polypeptide(L)'
;MTDLINNVPTENDVYKTLLESTKAIPWKIDWATLQFVYIGPQIEALLGWEPSSWKSVEDWAARMHADDRQWVVDFCVSQSQSGIDHEADYRALTKEGHYVWIRDVVHVVRKENGEVDSLIGFMFDISERKKTEQELIKLQKELEELSFKDGLTGVANRRMFDSVIETEWLKARQNKQPLSLII
;
A
#
# COMPACT_ATOMS: atom_id res chain seq x y z
N MET A 1 44.12 -33.09 15.83
CA MET A 1 43.09 -33.35 14.82
C MET A 1 41.85 -32.67 15.35
N THR A 2 41.62 -31.52 14.88
CA THR A 2 40.67 -30.53 15.47
C THR A 2 39.33 -30.70 14.84
N ASP A 3 38.33 -30.81 15.67
CA ASP A 3 36.92 -30.92 15.35
C ASP A 3 36.44 -29.78 14.45
N LEU A 4 36.24 -30.04 13.18
CA LEU A 4 35.37 -29.28 12.32
C LEU A 4 33.93 -29.77 12.58
N ILE A 5 33.33 -29.29 13.66
CA ILE A 5 31.90 -29.42 13.86
C ILE A 5 31.24 -28.60 12.74
N ASN A 6 30.70 -29.29 11.76
CA ASN A 6 29.82 -28.71 10.73
C ASN A 6 28.63 -28.06 11.45
N ASN A 7 28.68 -26.76 11.60
CA ASN A 7 27.55 -25.96 12.06
C ASN A 7 26.56 -25.85 10.89
N VAL A 8 25.82 -26.94 10.63
CA VAL A 8 24.71 -26.91 9.69
C VAL A 8 23.65 -26.02 10.31
N PRO A 9 23.27 -24.89 9.65
CA PRO A 9 22.24 -24.02 10.18
C PRO A 9 20.97 -24.82 10.44
N THR A 10 20.34 -24.60 11.57
CA THR A 10 19.02 -25.18 11.84
C THR A 10 17.98 -24.55 10.90
N GLU A 11 16.87 -25.23 10.67
CA GLU A 11 15.77 -24.70 9.88
C GLU A 11 15.32 -23.33 10.41
N ASN A 12 15.27 -23.18 11.73
CA ASN A 12 14.98 -21.89 12.40
C ASN A 12 16.03 -20.79 12.09
N ASP A 13 17.32 -21.15 12.00
CA ASP A 13 18.37 -20.17 11.67
C ASP A 13 18.22 -19.69 10.22
N VAL A 14 17.84 -20.60 9.31
CA VAL A 14 17.57 -20.25 7.92
C VAL A 14 16.37 -19.31 7.83
N TYR A 15 15.25 -19.62 8.48
CA TYR A 15 14.07 -18.75 8.49
C TYR A 15 14.38 -17.39 9.09
N LYS A 16 15.10 -17.35 10.20
CA LYS A 16 15.50 -16.08 10.84
C LYS A 16 16.38 -15.25 9.91
N THR A 17 17.38 -15.87 9.29
CA THR A 17 18.26 -15.18 8.33
C THR A 17 17.48 -14.65 7.12
N LEU A 18 16.53 -15.43 6.58
CA LEU A 18 15.67 -14.99 5.49
C LEU A 18 14.81 -13.79 5.90
N LEU A 19 14.20 -13.82 7.07
CA LEU A 19 13.41 -12.71 7.60
C LEU A 19 14.26 -11.46 7.84
N GLU A 20 15.46 -11.62 8.39
CA GLU A 20 16.39 -10.51 8.66
C GLU A 20 17.00 -9.94 7.37
N SER A 21 17.19 -10.76 6.33
CA SER A 21 17.73 -10.33 5.04
C SER A 21 16.71 -9.59 4.17
N THR A 22 15.42 -9.75 4.46
CA THR A 22 14.35 -9.02 3.77
C THR A 22 14.07 -7.70 4.48
N LYS A 23 13.67 -6.68 3.71
CA LYS A 23 13.14 -5.42 4.28
C LYS A 23 11.69 -5.56 4.75
N ALA A 24 11.15 -6.77 4.71
CA ALA A 24 9.82 -7.08 5.19
C ALA A 24 9.77 -7.06 6.73
N ILE A 25 8.73 -6.52 7.29
CA ILE A 25 8.50 -6.46 8.73
C ILE A 25 7.47 -7.53 9.08
N PRO A 26 7.87 -8.69 9.60
CA PRO A 26 6.95 -9.74 10.02
C PRO A 26 6.19 -9.32 11.26
N TRP A 27 4.92 -9.69 11.35
CA TRP A 27 4.10 -9.43 12.53
C TRP A 27 3.09 -10.55 12.78
N LYS A 28 2.62 -10.63 14.02
CA LYS A 28 1.54 -11.52 14.44
C LYS A 28 0.63 -10.81 15.43
N ILE A 29 -0.70 -10.95 15.22
CA ILE A 29 -1.75 -10.48 16.10
C ILE A 29 -2.55 -11.68 16.61
N ASP A 30 -2.82 -11.74 17.90
CA ASP A 30 -3.81 -12.63 18.50
C ASP A 30 -5.21 -12.08 18.22
N TRP A 31 -6.07 -12.89 17.58
CA TRP A 31 -7.38 -12.42 17.13
C TRP A 31 -8.36 -12.16 18.28
N ALA A 32 -8.25 -12.93 19.37
CA ALA A 32 -9.18 -12.80 20.50
C ALA A 32 -8.93 -11.53 21.32
N THR A 33 -7.67 -11.13 21.45
CA THR A 33 -7.27 -9.95 22.24
C THR A 33 -6.98 -8.71 21.38
N LEU A 34 -6.84 -8.87 20.06
CA LEU A 34 -6.41 -7.85 19.10
C LEU A 34 -5.06 -7.21 19.47
N GLN A 35 -4.19 -7.99 20.12
CA GLN A 35 -2.87 -7.55 20.53
C GLN A 35 -1.78 -8.11 19.64
N PHE A 36 -0.73 -7.30 19.42
CA PHE A 36 0.48 -7.77 18.76
C PHE A 36 1.21 -8.76 19.68
N VAL A 37 1.32 -10.00 19.21
CA VAL A 37 2.16 -11.02 19.83
C VAL A 37 3.61 -10.89 19.40
N TYR A 38 3.80 -10.40 18.17
CA TYR A 38 5.12 -10.19 17.60
C TYR A 38 5.08 -9.09 16.54
N ILE A 39 6.13 -8.29 16.50
CA ILE A 39 6.45 -7.40 15.38
C ILE A 39 7.97 -7.38 15.18
N GLY A 40 8.40 -7.47 13.93
CA GLY A 40 9.81 -7.51 13.58
C GLY A 40 10.55 -6.22 13.93
N PRO A 41 11.82 -6.29 14.40
CA PRO A 41 12.60 -5.12 14.79
C PRO A 41 12.84 -4.13 13.64
N GLN A 42 12.67 -4.56 12.39
CA GLN A 42 12.77 -3.71 11.21
C GLN A 42 11.77 -2.53 11.23
N ILE A 43 10.67 -2.62 12.01
CA ILE A 43 9.68 -1.55 12.17
C ILE A 43 10.30 -0.28 12.74
N GLU A 44 11.25 -0.42 13.67
CA GLU A 44 11.94 0.71 14.27
C GLU A 44 12.85 1.42 13.25
N ALA A 45 13.57 0.65 12.44
CA ALA A 45 14.43 1.21 11.39
C ALA A 45 13.61 1.96 10.32
N LEU A 46 12.38 1.50 10.02
CA LEU A 46 11.53 2.11 9.01
C LEU A 46 10.72 3.28 9.54
N LEU A 47 10.04 3.11 10.68
CA LEU A 47 9.07 4.09 11.19
C LEU A 47 9.57 4.84 12.45
N GLY A 48 10.71 4.45 13.04
CA GLY A 48 11.27 5.06 14.23
C GLY A 48 10.55 4.70 15.54
N TRP A 49 9.54 3.84 15.48
CA TRP A 49 8.81 3.38 16.66
C TRP A 49 9.36 2.06 17.16
N GLU A 50 9.73 1.98 18.43
CA GLU A 50 10.20 0.74 19.06
C GLU A 50 9.16 -0.39 18.94
N PRO A 51 9.56 -1.65 18.70
CA PRO A 51 8.66 -2.79 18.63
C PRO A 51 7.75 -2.91 19.86
N SER A 52 8.26 -2.62 21.06
CA SER A 52 7.54 -2.64 22.32
C SER A 52 6.36 -1.65 22.42
N SER A 53 6.34 -0.65 21.53
CA SER A 53 5.28 0.36 21.46
C SER A 53 4.09 -0.05 20.59
N TRP A 54 4.17 -1.20 19.92
CA TRP A 54 3.10 -1.80 19.13
C TRP A 54 2.39 -2.86 19.95
N LYS A 55 1.38 -2.46 20.69
CA LYS A 55 0.69 -3.35 21.62
C LYS A 55 -0.61 -3.89 21.05
N SER A 56 -1.36 -3.07 20.36
CA SER A 56 -2.70 -3.41 19.87
C SER A 56 -2.98 -2.87 18.48
N VAL A 57 -4.09 -3.30 17.91
CA VAL A 57 -4.61 -2.80 16.63
C VAL A 57 -4.89 -1.29 16.70
N GLU A 58 -5.23 -0.75 17.87
CA GLU A 58 -5.42 0.69 18.07
C GLU A 58 -4.12 1.48 17.90
N ASP A 59 -2.97 0.94 18.36
CA ASP A 59 -1.66 1.58 18.14
C ASP A 59 -1.31 1.63 16.66
N TRP A 60 -1.62 0.56 15.92
CA TRP A 60 -1.46 0.51 14.48
C TRP A 60 -2.37 1.54 13.79
N ALA A 61 -3.65 1.57 14.12
CA ALA A 61 -4.61 2.51 13.54
C ALA A 61 -4.24 3.98 13.86
N ALA A 62 -3.76 4.27 15.08
CA ALA A 62 -3.36 5.61 15.47
C ALA A 62 -2.15 6.15 14.68
N ARG A 63 -1.28 5.25 14.20
CA ARG A 63 -0.11 5.58 13.38
C ARG A 63 -0.37 5.55 11.87
N MET A 64 -1.62 5.63 11.46
CA MET A 64 -2.03 5.69 10.07
C MET A 64 -2.51 7.10 9.70
N HIS A 65 -2.31 7.49 8.45
CA HIS A 65 -2.83 8.76 7.94
C HIS A 65 -4.35 8.85 8.13
N ALA A 66 -4.85 10.03 8.49
CA ALA A 66 -6.27 10.21 8.83
C ALA A 66 -7.22 9.77 7.72
N ASP A 67 -6.88 10.08 6.45
CA ASP A 67 -7.71 9.72 5.29
C ASP A 67 -7.73 8.20 5.03
N ASP A 68 -6.67 7.48 5.42
CA ASP A 68 -6.55 6.05 5.13
C ASP A 68 -7.14 5.20 6.26
N ARG A 69 -7.11 5.69 7.49
CA ARG A 69 -7.41 4.96 8.72
C ARG A 69 -8.75 4.23 8.69
N GLN A 70 -9.83 4.97 8.40
CA GLN A 70 -11.18 4.42 8.53
C GLN A 70 -11.40 3.27 7.56
N TRP A 71 -11.12 3.48 6.27
CA TRP A 71 -11.38 2.46 5.26
C TRP A 71 -10.45 1.26 5.38
N VAL A 72 -9.16 1.46 5.75
CA VAL A 72 -8.20 0.36 5.93
C VAL A 72 -8.60 -0.51 7.12
N VAL A 73 -8.93 0.11 8.27
CA VAL A 73 -9.35 -0.65 9.44
C VAL A 73 -10.63 -1.43 9.17
N ASP A 74 -11.65 -0.80 8.60
CA ASP A 74 -12.93 -1.45 8.27
C ASP A 74 -12.72 -2.60 7.29
N PHE A 75 -11.91 -2.39 6.26
CA PHE A 75 -11.58 -3.42 5.27
C PHE A 75 -10.84 -4.59 5.92
N CYS A 76 -9.73 -4.34 6.64
CA CYS A 76 -8.92 -5.40 7.24
C CYS A 76 -9.74 -6.20 8.29
N VAL A 77 -10.53 -5.54 9.12
CA VAL A 77 -11.38 -6.21 10.11
C VAL A 77 -12.44 -7.08 9.43
N SER A 78 -13.11 -6.57 8.39
CA SER A 78 -14.12 -7.32 7.65
C SER A 78 -13.54 -8.56 6.95
N GLN A 79 -12.39 -8.43 6.28
CA GLN A 79 -11.73 -9.56 5.65
C GLN A 79 -11.26 -10.60 6.67
N SER A 80 -10.64 -10.14 7.76
CA SER A 80 -10.19 -11.01 8.84
C SER A 80 -11.32 -11.78 9.51
N GLN A 81 -12.45 -11.12 9.80
CA GLN A 81 -13.65 -11.78 10.34
C GLN A 81 -14.19 -12.85 9.41
N SER A 82 -14.16 -12.59 8.11
CA SER A 82 -14.55 -13.54 7.08
C SER A 82 -13.51 -14.65 6.87
N GLY A 83 -12.33 -14.51 7.51
CA GLY A 83 -11.20 -15.43 7.38
C GLY A 83 -10.58 -15.42 5.98
N ILE A 84 -10.56 -14.27 5.33
CA ILE A 84 -10.04 -14.09 3.98
C ILE A 84 -8.68 -13.39 4.07
N ASP A 85 -7.66 -13.98 3.44
CA ASP A 85 -6.36 -13.35 3.28
C ASP A 85 -6.51 -12.08 2.44
N HIS A 86 -5.81 -11.03 2.81
CA HIS A 86 -5.97 -9.74 2.15
C HIS A 86 -4.70 -8.90 2.21
N GLU A 87 -4.68 -7.84 1.42
CA GLU A 87 -3.63 -6.83 1.45
C GLU A 87 -4.22 -5.42 1.41
N ALA A 88 -3.51 -4.47 2.01
CA ALA A 88 -3.86 -3.07 1.99
C ALA A 88 -2.63 -2.17 1.89
N ASP A 89 -2.72 -1.13 1.05
CA ASP A 89 -1.72 -0.06 0.98
C ASP A 89 -2.22 1.12 1.81
N TYR A 90 -1.38 1.66 2.68
CA TYR A 90 -1.71 2.85 3.48
C TYR A 90 -0.46 3.66 3.83
N ARG A 91 -0.69 4.88 4.28
CA ARG A 91 0.38 5.79 4.75
C ARG A 91 0.56 5.62 6.26
N ALA A 92 1.71 5.12 6.67
CA ALA A 92 2.09 4.97 8.08
C ALA A 92 2.87 6.21 8.55
N LEU A 93 2.56 6.70 9.75
CA LEU A 93 3.20 7.83 10.38
C LEU A 93 4.52 7.39 11.04
N THR A 94 5.61 8.06 10.71
CA THR A 94 6.88 7.88 11.40
C THR A 94 6.92 8.67 12.71
N LYS A 95 7.83 8.31 13.59
CA LYS A 95 8.07 9.04 14.85
C LYS A 95 8.53 10.50 14.63
N GLU A 96 9.13 10.77 13.45
CA GLU A 96 9.57 12.10 13.02
C GLU A 96 8.45 12.94 12.40
N GLY A 97 7.24 12.37 12.21
CA GLY A 97 6.07 13.10 11.74
C GLY A 97 5.86 13.13 10.22
N HIS A 98 6.60 12.35 9.46
CA HIS A 98 6.35 12.17 8.03
C HIS A 98 5.66 10.83 7.75
N TYR A 99 5.23 10.61 6.50
CA TYR A 99 4.52 9.39 6.11
C TYR A 99 5.36 8.52 5.19
N VAL A 100 5.27 7.22 5.41
CA VAL A 100 5.85 6.14 4.59
C VAL A 100 4.71 5.30 4.04
N TRP A 101 4.75 4.96 2.76
CA TRP A 101 3.79 4.05 2.17
C TRP A 101 4.10 2.61 2.54
N ILE A 102 3.14 1.96 3.18
CA ILE A 102 3.23 0.55 3.58
C ILE A 102 2.25 -0.26 2.75
N ARG A 103 2.68 -1.44 2.31
CA ARG A 103 1.81 -2.55 1.93
C ARG A 103 1.82 -3.56 3.05
N ASP A 104 0.65 -3.85 3.58
CA ASP A 104 0.43 -4.86 4.61
C ASP A 104 -0.24 -6.08 3.97
N VAL A 105 0.41 -7.23 4.07
CA VAL A 105 -0.09 -8.52 3.55
C VAL A 105 -0.47 -9.38 4.74
N VAL A 106 -1.72 -9.79 4.80
CA VAL A 106 -2.33 -10.47 5.94
C VAL A 106 -2.75 -11.87 5.57
N HIS A 107 -2.30 -12.86 6.31
CA HIS A 107 -2.77 -14.23 6.27
C HIS A 107 -3.56 -14.56 7.54
N VAL A 108 -4.77 -15.11 7.36
CA VAL A 108 -5.68 -15.44 8.45
C VAL A 108 -5.50 -16.89 8.87
N VAL A 109 -4.94 -17.10 10.05
CA VAL A 109 -4.77 -18.43 10.64
C VAL A 109 -6.07 -18.86 11.31
N ARG A 110 -6.53 -20.08 11.01
CA ARG A 110 -7.76 -20.64 11.59
C ARG A 110 -7.47 -21.79 12.52
N LYS A 111 -8.32 -21.94 13.53
CA LYS A 111 -8.39 -23.13 14.38
C LYS A 111 -9.01 -24.29 13.62
N GLU A 112 -8.90 -25.50 14.17
CA GLU A 112 -9.54 -26.72 13.62
C GLU A 112 -11.07 -26.59 13.47
N ASN A 113 -11.71 -25.80 14.34
CA ASN A 113 -13.16 -25.52 14.29
C ASN A 113 -13.54 -24.47 13.24
N GLY A 114 -12.57 -23.91 12.49
CA GLY A 114 -12.80 -22.90 11.45
C GLY A 114 -12.82 -21.45 11.93
N GLU A 115 -12.81 -21.22 13.26
CA GLU A 115 -12.72 -19.85 13.80
C GLU A 115 -11.33 -19.24 13.56
N VAL A 116 -11.27 -17.92 13.48
CA VAL A 116 -10.00 -17.21 13.37
C VAL A 116 -9.23 -17.33 14.69
N ASP A 117 -7.97 -17.73 14.59
CA ASP A 117 -7.04 -17.86 15.73
C ASP A 117 -6.15 -16.63 15.83
N SER A 118 -5.45 -16.34 14.78
CA SER A 118 -4.48 -15.25 14.74
C SER A 118 -4.34 -14.71 13.30
N LEU A 119 -3.79 -13.51 13.21
CA LEU A 119 -3.34 -12.93 11.95
C LEU A 119 -1.82 -12.93 11.92
N ILE A 120 -1.25 -13.33 10.82
CA ILE A 120 0.20 -13.22 10.57
C ILE A 120 0.41 -12.48 9.25
N GLY A 121 1.47 -11.71 9.16
CA GLY A 121 1.69 -10.98 7.93
C GLY A 121 3.04 -10.31 7.84
N PHE A 122 3.16 -9.52 6.79
CA PHE A 122 4.34 -8.74 6.48
C PHE A 122 3.95 -7.34 6.05
N MET A 123 4.64 -6.35 6.60
CA MET A 123 4.62 -4.98 6.10
C MET A 123 5.83 -4.74 5.20
N PHE A 124 5.60 -4.06 4.08
CA PHE A 124 6.63 -3.70 3.11
C PHE A 124 6.61 -2.19 2.89
N ASP A 125 7.79 -1.56 2.87
CA ASP A 125 7.92 -0.19 2.36
C ASP A 125 7.76 -0.19 0.83
N ILE A 126 6.72 0.49 0.37
CA ILE A 126 6.42 0.67 -1.06
C ILE A 126 6.57 2.12 -1.52
N SER A 127 7.24 2.98 -0.73
CA SER A 127 7.37 4.41 -1.03
C SER A 127 8.06 4.68 -2.37
N GLU A 128 9.15 3.98 -2.68
CA GLU A 128 9.82 4.09 -3.98
C GLU A 128 8.93 3.66 -5.14
N ARG A 129 8.15 2.59 -4.97
CA ARG A 129 7.18 2.14 -5.97
C ARG A 129 6.11 3.20 -6.20
N LYS A 130 5.53 3.77 -5.14
CA LYS A 130 4.51 4.83 -5.23
C LYS A 130 5.05 6.10 -5.87
N LYS A 131 6.30 6.45 -5.57
CA LYS A 131 6.98 7.59 -6.20
C LYS A 131 7.14 7.38 -7.71
N THR A 132 7.66 6.21 -8.12
CA THR A 132 7.82 5.87 -9.53
C THR A 132 6.47 5.85 -10.26
N GLU A 133 5.43 5.32 -9.65
CA GLU A 133 4.07 5.31 -10.20
C GLU A 133 3.55 6.75 -10.43
N GLN A 134 3.74 7.63 -9.45
CA GLN A 134 3.35 9.05 -9.57
C GLN A 134 4.15 9.78 -10.66
N GLU A 135 5.45 9.52 -10.77
CA GLU A 135 6.31 10.09 -11.81
C GLU A 135 5.87 9.63 -13.22
N LEU A 136 5.53 8.34 -13.37
CA LEU A 136 5.01 7.79 -14.62
C LEU A 136 3.69 8.46 -15.02
N ILE A 137 2.75 8.60 -14.09
CA ILE A 137 1.46 9.28 -14.33
C ILE A 137 1.70 10.74 -14.77
N LYS A 138 2.62 11.43 -14.10
CA LYS A 138 2.98 12.81 -14.45
C LYS A 138 3.55 12.91 -15.86
N LEU A 139 4.53 12.07 -16.19
CA LEU A 139 5.16 12.05 -17.52
C LEU A 139 4.15 11.68 -18.62
N GLN A 140 3.26 10.74 -18.35
CA GLN A 140 2.21 10.38 -19.28
C GLN A 140 1.30 11.57 -19.57
N LYS A 141 0.89 12.31 -18.54
CA LYS A 141 0.07 13.51 -18.69
C LYS A 141 0.79 14.60 -19.49
N GLU A 142 2.08 14.82 -19.20
CA GLU A 142 2.89 15.79 -19.96
C GLU A 142 3.02 15.39 -21.44
N LEU A 143 3.20 14.11 -21.75
CA LEU A 143 3.23 13.60 -23.12
C LEU A 143 1.88 13.78 -23.82
N GLU A 144 0.77 13.53 -23.14
CA GLU A 144 -0.58 13.76 -23.66
C GLU A 144 -0.78 15.25 -24.00
N GLU A 145 -0.40 16.15 -23.09
CA GLU A 145 -0.50 17.61 -23.31
C GLU A 145 0.34 18.07 -24.50
N LEU A 146 1.56 17.55 -24.65
CA LEU A 146 2.41 17.84 -25.81
C LEU A 146 1.81 17.28 -27.12
N SER A 147 1.17 16.11 -27.06
CA SER A 147 0.51 15.47 -28.21
C SER A 147 -0.74 16.20 -28.69
N PHE A 148 -1.33 17.09 -27.89
CA PHE A 148 -2.54 17.86 -28.21
C PHE A 148 -2.26 19.26 -28.80
N LYS A 149 -1.01 19.68 -28.82
CA LYS A 149 -0.60 20.98 -29.38
C LYS A 149 0.09 20.81 -30.72
N ASP A 150 -0.12 21.77 -31.61
CA ASP A 150 0.66 21.91 -32.83
C ASP A 150 2.07 22.40 -32.48
N GLY A 151 3.10 21.72 -32.97
CA GLY A 151 4.49 21.98 -32.61
C GLY A 151 5.04 23.32 -33.12
N LEU A 152 4.39 23.97 -34.09
CA LEU A 152 4.82 25.25 -34.66
C LEU A 152 4.10 26.42 -34.03
N THR A 153 2.80 26.29 -33.82
CA THR A 153 1.93 27.39 -33.39
C THR A 153 1.55 27.33 -31.91
N GLY A 154 1.75 26.21 -31.27
CA GLY A 154 1.31 25.99 -29.88
C GLY A 154 -0.22 25.93 -29.70
N VAL A 155 -0.99 26.03 -30.75
CA VAL A 155 -2.46 25.95 -30.73
C VAL A 155 -2.89 24.48 -30.63
N ALA A 156 -4.12 24.26 -30.18
CA ALA A 156 -4.74 22.93 -30.17
C ALA A 156 -4.70 22.30 -31.56
N ASN A 157 -4.15 21.10 -31.68
CA ASN A 157 -4.13 20.36 -32.91
C ASN A 157 -5.48 19.66 -33.14
N ARG A 158 -5.64 19.06 -34.33
CA ARG A 158 -6.87 18.35 -34.72
C ARG A 158 -7.28 17.28 -33.68
N ARG A 159 -6.32 16.56 -33.09
CA ARG A 159 -6.60 15.52 -32.13
C ARG A 159 -7.24 16.09 -30.84
N MET A 160 -6.75 17.23 -30.35
CA MET A 160 -7.36 17.92 -29.22
C MET A 160 -8.75 18.43 -29.54
N PHE A 161 -8.93 19.00 -30.76
CA PHE A 161 -10.22 19.45 -31.24
C PHE A 161 -11.24 18.31 -31.26
N ASP A 162 -10.90 17.16 -31.85
CA ASP A 162 -11.78 16.00 -31.96
C ASP A 162 -12.18 15.48 -30.55
N SER A 163 -11.22 15.41 -29.61
CA SER A 163 -11.45 14.98 -28.22
C SER A 163 -12.36 15.93 -27.44
N VAL A 164 -12.14 17.24 -27.58
CA VAL A 164 -12.96 18.25 -26.89
C VAL A 164 -14.39 18.27 -27.43
N ILE A 165 -14.56 18.22 -28.75
CA ILE A 165 -15.89 18.26 -29.37
C ILE A 165 -16.72 17.03 -28.97
N GLU A 166 -16.12 15.85 -28.90
CA GLU A 166 -16.80 14.63 -28.47
C GLU A 166 -17.27 14.75 -26.99
N THR A 167 -16.41 15.28 -26.13
CA THR A 167 -16.73 15.49 -24.72
C THR A 167 -17.86 16.50 -24.53
N GLU A 168 -17.78 17.64 -25.21
CA GLU A 168 -18.80 18.70 -25.11
C GLU A 168 -20.12 18.28 -25.79
N TRP A 169 -20.06 17.47 -26.83
CA TRP A 169 -21.24 16.89 -27.45
C TRP A 169 -21.98 15.96 -26.46
N LEU A 170 -21.27 15.09 -25.77
CA LEU A 170 -21.86 14.19 -24.78
C LEU A 170 -22.50 14.97 -23.63
N LYS A 171 -21.83 16.02 -23.12
CA LYS A 171 -22.35 16.89 -22.06
C LYS A 171 -23.62 17.64 -22.54
N ALA A 172 -23.59 18.24 -23.71
CA ALA A 172 -24.72 18.95 -24.28
C ALA A 172 -25.94 18.04 -24.45
N ARG A 173 -25.70 16.81 -24.93
CA ARG A 173 -26.73 15.76 -25.07
C ARG A 173 -27.34 15.35 -23.72
N GLN A 174 -26.51 15.14 -22.69
CA GLN A 174 -26.98 14.80 -21.34
C GLN A 174 -27.82 15.91 -20.72
N ASN A 175 -27.35 17.16 -20.90
CA ASN A 175 -28.00 18.34 -20.33
C ASN A 175 -29.11 18.92 -21.22
N LYS A 176 -29.35 18.30 -22.40
CA LYS A 176 -30.32 18.79 -23.41
C LYS A 176 -30.08 20.26 -23.81
N GLN A 177 -28.81 20.67 -23.91
CA GLN A 177 -28.39 22.00 -24.29
C GLN A 177 -27.89 22.04 -25.75
N PRO A 178 -28.09 23.13 -26.47
CA PRO A 178 -27.49 23.28 -27.80
C PRO A 178 -25.98 23.44 -27.71
N LEU A 179 -25.27 22.85 -28.67
CA LEU A 179 -23.83 23.02 -28.83
C LEU A 179 -23.61 23.80 -30.13
N SER A 180 -22.84 24.89 -30.08
CA SER A 180 -22.43 25.67 -31.23
C SER A 180 -20.93 25.58 -31.41
N LEU A 181 -20.49 25.39 -32.64
CA LEU A 181 -19.09 25.35 -33.05
C LEU A 181 -18.75 26.55 -33.92
N ILE A 182 -17.68 27.26 -33.61
CA ILE A 182 -17.12 28.36 -34.40
C ILE A 182 -15.71 27.90 -34.82
N ILE A 183 -15.48 27.84 -36.13
CA ILE A 183 -14.18 27.47 -36.75
C ILE A 183 -13.53 28.70 -37.32
#